data_1deb3e2000e271083716e4a08dd24608
#
_entry.id   1deb3e2000e271083716e4a08dd24608
#
_cell.length_a   1.000
_cell.length_b   1.000
_cell.length_c   1.000
_cell.angle_alpha   90.00
_cell.angle_beta   90.00
_cell.angle_gamma   90.00
#
_symmetry.space_group_name_H-M   'P 1'
#
loop_
_entity.id
_entity.type
_entity.pdbx_description
1 polymer ?
#
loop_
_entity_poly.entity_id
_entity_poly.type
_entity_poly.pdbx_seq_one_letter_code
_entity_poly.pdbx_strand_id
1 'polypeptide(L)'
;AAAITEEMERGQAERLFDVIGALLARAGATPGDLAAIGVGTGPGNFTGARIGVAAARGLALSLGIPAIGVSRLEAAMRDAPRPALACAEGRGGALYVQVFSPAPGPLVLLDADTLATADLPRGLPCIGAGAERLAAATGGHARAPAYPVAEATARIAAARHAEGGAHPPPAPVYL
;
A
#
# COMPACT_ATOMS: atom_id res chain seq x y z
N ALA A 1 12.34 -7.16 13.24
CA ALA A 1 11.60 -5.93 12.87
C ALA A 1 10.49 -5.71 13.90
N ALA A 2 10.20 -4.44 14.23
CA ALA A 2 9.09 -4.06 15.11
C ALA A 2 7.92 -3.57 14.26
N ALA A 3 6.69 -3.80 14.72
CA ALA A 3 5.48 -3.30 14.10
C ALA A 3 4.46 -2.85 15.17
N ILE A 4 3.70 -1.82 14.88
CA ILE A 4 2.57 -1.35 15.66
C ILE A 4 1.40 -1.13 14.70
N THR A 5 0.22 -1.60 15.10
CA THR A 5 -1.04 -1.36 14.39
C THR A 5 -2.03 -0.81 15.41
N GLU A 6 -2.63 0.32 15.10
CA GLU A 6 -3.72 0.92 15.87
C GLU A 6 -4.92 1.11 14.94
N GLU A 7 -6.07 0.58 15.34
CA GLU A 7 -7.32 0.83 14.63
C GLU A 7 -7.95 2.12 15.12
N MET A 8 -8.25 3.04 14.21
CA MET A 8 -8.79 4.34 14.53
C MET A 8 -9.79 4.81 13.48
N GLU A 9 -10.92 5.30 13.92
CA GLU A 9 -11.88 5.98 13.05
C GLU A 9 -11.52 7.46 12.83
N ARG A 10 -10.95 8.11 13.85
CA ARG A 10 -10.56 9.53 13.87
C ARG A 10 -9.27 9.73 14.66
N GLY A 11 -8.64 10.90 14.54
CA GLY A 11 -7.44 11.26 15.31
C GLY A 11 -6.13 10.71 14.74
N GLN A 12 -6.10 10.23 13.49
CA GLN A 12 -4.92 9.65 12.90
C GLN A 12 -3.74 10.63 12.80
N ALA A 13 -4.04 11.91 12.52
CA ALA A 13 -3.00 12.93 12.38
C ALA A 13 -2.31 13.22 13.72
N GLU A 14 -3.10 13.35 14.78
CA GLU A 14 -2.65 13.66 16.15
C GLU A 14 -1.85 12.50 16.74
N ARG A 15 -2.25 11.27 16.41
CA ARG A 15 -1.67 10.05 16.99
C ARG A 15 -0.43 9.55 16.25
N LEU A 16 -0.26 9.91 14.98
CA LEU A 16 0.74 9.31 14.09
C LEU A 16 2.18 9.41 14.64
N PHE A 17 2.58 10.59 15.10
CA PHE A 17 3.95 10.79 15.60
C PHE A 17 4.22 10.09 16.93
N ASP A 18 3.21 9.95 17.81
CA ASP A 18 3.32 9.16 19.03
C ASP A 18 3.56 7.69 18.72
N VAL A 19 2.82 7.14 17.72
CA VAL A 19 2.98 5.75 17.27
C VAL A 19 4.36 5.55 16.66
N ILE A 20 4.85 6.49 15.86
CA ILE A 20 6.21 6.43 15.29
C ILE A 20 7.25 6.44 16.41
N GLY A 21 7.13 7.33 17.40
CA GLY A 21 8.03 7.38 18.55
C GLY A 21 8.04 6.09 19.35
N ALA A 22 6.86 5.53 19.64
CA ALA A 22 6.73 4.27 20.35
C ALA A 22 7.34 3.10 19.55
N LEU A 23 7.17 3.08 18.22
CA LEU A 23 7.75 2.07 17.34
C LEU A 23 9.29 2.13 17.34
N LEU A 24 9.86 3.31 17.23
CA LEU A 24 11.32 3.51 17.27
C LEU A 24 11.89 3.08 18.63
N ALA A 25 11.26 3.51 19.73
CA ALA A 25 11.67 3.09 21.08
C ALA A 25 11.63 1.57 21.24
N ARG A 26 10.57 0.92 20.77
CA ARG A 26 10.43 -0.55 20.77
C ARG A 26 11.50 -1.25 19.92
N ALA A 27 11.95 -0.60 18.85
CA ALA A 27 13.01 -1.10 18.00
C ALA A 27 14.43 -0.80 18.53
N GLY A 28 14.56 -0.03 19.61
CA GLY A 28 15.85 0.46 20.11
C GLY A 28 16.54 1.41 19.12
N ALA A 29 15.75 2.15 18.35
CA ALA A 29 16.24 3.03 17.29
C ALA A 29 15.79 4.48 17.54
N THR A 30 16.49 5.41 16.92
CA THR A 30 16.19 6.85 16.89
C THR A 30 15.83 7.30 15.47
N PRO A 31 15.25 8.47 15.25
CA PRO A 31 15.01 8.99 13.91
C PRO A 31 16.29 9.11 13.06
N GLY A 32 17.44 9.35 13.69
CA GLY A 32 18.73 9.46 13.01
C GLY A 32 19.27 8.12 12.47
N ASP A 33 18.73 7.00 12.90
CA ASP A 33 19.10 5.66 12.43
C ASP A 33 18.32 5.23 11.17
N LEU A 34 17.36 6.06 10.74
CA LEU A 34 16.55 5.77 9.56
C LEU A 34 17.32 6.12 8.27
N ALA A 35 17.39 5.19 7.33
CA ALA A 35 17.98 5.41 6.00
C ALA A 35 16.94 5.83 4.95
N ALA A 36 15.67 5.48 5.14
CA ALA A 36 14.56 5.83 4.25
C ALA A 36 13.22 5.69 4.97
N ILE A 37 12.16 6.32 4.43
CA ILE A 37 10.80 6.21 4.94
C ILE A 37 9.91 5.64 3.83
N GLY A 38 9.38 4.43 4.03
CA GLY A 38 8.34 3.87 3.19
C GLY A 38 6.97 4.40 3.59
N VAL A 39 6.15 4.82 2.63
CA VAL A 39 4.79 5.31 2.89
C VAL A 39 3.77 4.75 1.90
N GLY A 40 2.63 4.29 2.43
CA GLY A 40 1.48 3.88 1.62
C GLY A 40 0.85 5.08 0.92
N THR A 41 0.73 5.00 -0.42
CA THR A 41 0.13 6.07 -1.24
C THR A 41 -1.35 5.84 -1.55
N GLY A 42 -1.96 4.78 -1.01
CA GLY A 42 -3.30 4.33 -1.40
C GLY A 42 -3.23 3.34 -2.58
N PRO A 43 -4.34 3.09 -3.27
CA PRO A 43 -5.66 3.67 -3.09
C PRO A 43 -6.35 3.18 -1.80
N GLY A 44 -7.35 3.96 -1.32
CA GLY A 44 -8.12 3.64 -0.11
C GLY A 44 -8.62 4.88 0.62
N ASN A 45 -8.45 4.93 1.96
CA ASN A 45 -8.86 6.08 2.75
C ASN A 45 -8.13 7.35 2.31
N PHE A 46 -8.87 8.25 1.65
CA PHE A 46 -8.38 9.47 1.05
C PHE A 46 -7.67 10.41 2.04
N THR A 47 -8.27 10.60 3.23
CA THR A 47 -7.71 11.46 4.27
C THR A 47 -6.47 10.82 4.88
N GLY A 48 -6.53 9.53 5.22
CA GLY A 48 -5.41 8.80 5.80
C GLY A 48 -4.18 8.75 4.90
N ALA A 49 -4.36 8.52 3.60
CA ALA A 49 -3.26 8.54 2.64
C ALA A 49 -2.57 9.92 2.57
N ARG A 50 -3.34 11.02 2.59
CA ARG A 50 -2.80 12.39 2.61
C ARG A 50 -2.00 12.68 3.88
N ILE A 51 -2.55 12.33 5.03
CA ILE A 51 -1.87 12.50 6.33
C ILE A 51 -0.55 11.73 6.32
N GLY A 52 -0.57 10.46 5.95
CA GLY A 52 0.63 9.61 5.91
C GLY A 52 1.70 10.14 4.96
N VAL A 53 1.31 10.50 3.74
CA VAL A 53 2.25 11.04 2.74
C VAL A 53 2.83 12.38 3.18
N ALA A 54 2.02 13.30 3.72
CA ALA A 54 2.51 14.59 4.20
C ALA A 54 3.49 14.41 5.37
N ALA A 55 3.17 13.56 6.34
CA ALA A 55 4.04 13.26 7.47
C ALA A 55 5.36 12.62 7.03
N ALA A 56 5.30 11.63 6.13
CA ALA A 56 6.49 10.95 5.62
C ALA A 56 7.42 11.92 4.87
N ARG A 57 6.85 12.81 4.03
CA ARG A 57 7.63 13.84 3.32
C ARG A 57 8.26 14.85 4.28
N GLY A 58 7.51 15.32 5.28
CA GLY A 58 8.01 16.25 6.29
C GLY A 58 9.15 15.65 7.11
N LEU A 59 8.98 14.40 7.58
CA LEU A 59 9.99 13.70 8.35
C LEU A 59 11.23 13.38 7.51
N ALA A 60 11.05 12.92 6.28
CA ALA A 60 12.15 12.66 5.35
C ALA A 60 12.96 13.91 5.05
N LEU A 61 12.28 15.04 4.82
CA LEU A 61 12.94 16.35 4.61
C LEU A 61 13.75 16.76 5.84
N SER A 62 13.20 16.63 7.04
CA SER A 62 13.89 17.01 8.27
C SER A 62 15.13 16.15 8.58
N LEU A 63 15.12 14.89 8.13
CA LEU A 63 16.21 13.93 8.34
C LEU A 63 17.20 13.86 7.17
N GLY A 64 16.91 14.51 6.05
CA GLY A 64 17.76 14.44 4.85
C GLY A 64 17.78 13.07 4.18
N ILE A 65 16.70 12.26 4.32
CA ILE A 65 16.58 10.91 3.78
C ILE A 65 15.42 10.81 2.78
N PRO A 66 15.37 9.81 1.89
CA PRO A 66 14.27 9.68 0.95
C PRO A 66 12.97 9.20 1.60
N ALA A 67 11.83 9.75 1.14
CA ALA A 67 10.51 9.17 1.32
C ALA A 67 10.14 8.38 0.05
N ILE A 68 9.75 7.11 0.20
CA ILE A 68 9.48 6.18 -0.89
C ILE A 68 8.02 5.76 -0.86
N GLY A 69 7.27 6.15 -1.89
CA GLY A 69 5.86 5.78 -2.04
C GLY A 69 5.68 4.34 -2.50
N VAL A 70 4.72 3.65 -1.89
CA VAL A 70 4.31 2.29 -2.28
C VAL A 70 2.80 2.24 -2.35
N SER A 71 2.24 1.80 -3.46
CA SER A 71 0.80 1.65 -3.55
C SER A 71 0.32 0.46 -2.70
N ARG A 72 -0.93 0.54 -2.23
CA ARG A 72 -1.55 -0.55 -1.46
C ARG A 72 -1.66 -1.83 -2.27
N LEU A 73 -1.87 -1.71 -3.58
CA LEU A 73 -1.96 -2.85 -4.48
C LEU A 73 -0.59 -3.48 -4.71
N GLU A 74 0.44 -2.67 -4.85
CA GLU A 74 1.81 -3.14 -4.94
C GLU A 74 2.26 -3.82 -3.63
N ALA A 75 1.89 -3.27 -2.48
CA ALA A 75 2.14 -3.88 -1.18
C ALA A 75 1.47 -5.26 -1.07
N ALA A 76 0.22 -5.40 -1.54
CA ALA A 76 -0.48 -6.69 -1.57
C ALA A 76 0.21 -7.71 -2.47
N MET A 77 0.91 -7.25 -3.51
CA MET A 77 1.63 -8.09 -4.47
C MET A 77 3.06 -8.44 -4.06
N ARG A 78 3.52 -7.99 -2.89
CA ARG A 78 4.85 -8.36 -2.39
C ARG A 78 4.95 -9.87 -2.18
N ASP A 79 5.91 -10.51 -2.89
CA ASP A 79 6.16 -11.94 -2.90
C ASP A 79 4.95 -12.80 -3.37
N ALA A 80 4.00 -12.17 -4.09
CA ALA A 80 2.87 -12.87 -4.70
C ALA A 80 3.24 -13.45 -6.08
N PRO A 81 2.58 -14.53 -6.50
CA PRO A 81 2.78 -15.08 -7.85
C PRO A 81 2.32 -14.07 -8.92
N ARG A 82 2.90 -14.16 -10.11
CA ARG A 82 2.48 -13.38 -11.29
C ARG A 82 2.30 -14.32 -12.49
N PRO A 83 1.30 -14.10 -13.33
CA PRO A 83 0.33 -12.99 -13.30
C PRO A 83 -0.70 -13.12 -12.19
N ALA A 84 -1.22 -11.97 -11.69
CA ALA A 84 -2.25 -11.90 -10.67
C ALA A 84 -3.02 -10.56 -10.74
N LEU A 85 -4.17 -10.52 -10.08
CA LEU A 85 -5.00 -9.33 -9.88
C LEU A 85 -4.84 -8.84 -8.44
N ALA A 86 -4.37 -7.63 -8.25
CA ALA A 86 -4.41 -6.98 -6.95
C ALA A 86 -5.69 -6.16 -6.79
N CYS A 87 -6.27 -6.15 -5.59
CA CYS A 87 -7.44 -5.33 -5.30
C CYS A 87 -7.42 -4.68 -3.92
N ALA A 88 -8.13 -3.57 -3.82
CA ALA A 88 -8.39 -2.88 -2.56
C ALA A 88 -9.82 -2.33 -2.56
N GLU A 89 -10.46 -2.32 -1.41
CA GLU A 89 -11.80 -1.77 -1.26
C GLU A 89 -11.80 -0.25 -1.39
N GLY A 90 -12.75 0.25 -2.16
CA GLY A 90 -13.10 1.64 -2.34
C GLY A 90 -14.40 2.02 -1.63
N ARG A 91 -14.85 3.25 -1.82
CA ARG A 91 -16.12 3.72 -1.27
C ARG A 91 -17.30 3.02 -1.95
N GLY A 92 -18.41 2.88 -1.22
CA GLY A 92 -19.65 2.33 -1.76
C GLY A 92 -19.54 0.87 -2.25
N GLY A 93 -18.58 0.12 -1.76
CA GLY A 93 -18.34 -1.25 -2.19
C GLY A 93 -17.62 -1.39 -3.53
N ALA A 94 -17.11 -0.31 -4.13
CA ALA A 94 -16.25 -0.41 -5.30
C ALA A 94 -14.92 -1.08 -4.98
N LEU A 95 -14.25 -1.60 -6.01
CA LEU A 95 -12.90 -2.17 -5.92
C LEU A 95 -11.94 -1.40 -6.80
N TYR A 96 -10.83 -1.00 -6.23
CA TYR A 96 -9.64 -0.68 -7.00
C TYR A 96 -9.01 -1.99 -7.46
N VAL A 97 -8.75 -2.12 -8.75
CA VAL A 97 -8.17 -3.33 -9.34
C VAL A 97 -6.98 -2.98 -10.22
N GLN A 98 -5.95 -3.79 -10.16
CA GLN A 98 -4.77 -3.65 -11.01
C GLN A 98 -4.24 -5.04 -11.38
N VAL A 99 -3.96 -5.24 -12.66
CA VAL A 99 -3.31 -6.45 -13.17
C VAL A 99 -1.81 -6.34 -13.01
N PHE A 100 -1.16 -7.40 -12.54
CA PHE A 100 0.30 -7.50 -12.48
C PHE A 100 0.76 -8.68 -13.37
N SER A 101 1.38 -8.35 -14.54
CA SER A 101 1.83 -9.37 -15.50
C SER A 101 3.01 -8.89 -16.40
N PRO A 102 4.25 -9.07 -16.04
CA PRO A 102 4.87 -9.08 -14.71
C PRO A 102 4.84 -7.69 -14.04
N ALA A 103 4.82 -6.61 -14.85
CA ALA A 103 4.72 -5.21 -14.37
C ALA A 103 3.26 -4.85 -14.05
N PRO A 104 3.03 -3.80 -13.23
CA PRO A 104 1.70 -3.28 -12.98
C PRO A 104 1.10 -2.68 -14.25
N GLY A 105 -0.13 -3.09 -14.58
CA GLY A 105 -0.96 -2.47 -15.60
C GLY A 105 -1.69 -1.22 -15.08
N PRO A 106 -2.70 -0.71 -15.82
CA PRO A 106 -3.51 0.41 -15.38
C PRO A 106 -4.26 0.09 -14.08
N LEU A 107 -4.39 1.09 -13.20
CA LEU A 107 -5.26 1.05 -12.05
C LEU A 107 -6.68 1.43 -12.50
N VAL A 108 -7.67 0.61 -12.15
CA VAL A 108 -9.08 0.86 -12.43
C VAL A 108 -9.93 0.84 -11.16
N LEU A 109 -11.00 1.61 -11.13
CA LEU A 109 -12.01 1.57 -10.07
C LEU A 109 -13.30 0.96 -10.66
N LEU A 110 -13.77 -0.11 -10.07
CA LEU A 110 -14.94 -0.88 -10.53
C LEU A 110 -15.97 -0.94 -9.40
N ASP A 111 -17.18 -0.51 -9.66
CA ASP A 111 -18.34 -0.78 -8.81
C ASP A 111 -18.89 -2.21 -9.06
N ALA A 112 -20.01 -2.55 -8.46
CA ALA A 112 -20.58 -3.90 -8.61
C ALA A 112 -20.99 -4.20 -10.05
N ASP A 113 -21.55 -3.22 -10.76
CA ASP A 113 -22.06 -3.39 -12.12
C ASP A 113 -20.93 -3.48 -13.14
N THR A 114 -19.97 -2.56 -13.03
CA THR A 114 -18.79 -2.53 -13.89
C THR A 114 -17.82 -3.69 -13.63
N LEU A 115 -17.77 -4.21 -12.40
CA LEU A 115 -16.97 -5.39 -12.07
C LEU A 115 -17.46 -6.64 -12.80
N ALA A 116 -18.80 -6.81 -12.94
CA ALA A 116 -19.41 -7.96 -13.60
C ALA A 116 -19.11 -8.01 -15.10
N THR A 117 -18.88 -6.85 -15.72
CA THR A 117 -18.68 -6.67 -17.17
C THR A 117 -17.25 -6.29 -17.55
N ALA A 118 -16.36 -6.08 -16.56
CA ALA A 118 -15.00 -5.64 -16.80
C ALA A 118 -14.20 -6.66 -17.63
N ASP A 119 -13.44 -6.16 -18.60
CA ASP A 119 -12.48 -6.95 -19.37
C ASP A 119 -11.22 -7.19 -18.54
N LEU A 120 -11.31 -8.11 -17.61
CA LEU A 120 -10.20 -8.53 -16.74
C LEU A 120 -9.74 -9.96 -17.08
N PRO A 121 -8.43 -10.23 -16.95
CA PRO A 121 -7.91 -11.59 -17.09
C PRO A 121 -8.64 -12.56 -16.15
N ARG A 122 -9.04 -13.73 -16.69
CA ARG A 122 -9.80 -14.73 -15.95
C ARG A 122 -8.91 -15.82 -15.35
N GLY A 123 -9.39 -16.45 -14.28
CA GLY A 123 -8.73 -17.60 -13.65
C GLY A 123 -7.48 -17.27 -12.85
N LEU A 124 -7.12 -16.00 -12.72
CA LEU A 124 -5.89 -15.58 -12.02
C LEU A 124 -6.10 -15.50 -10.49
N PRO A 125 -5.00 -15.60 -9.71
CA PRO A 125 -5.03 -15.26 -8.30
C PRO A 125 -5.48 -13.81 -8.09
N CYS A 126 -6.40 -13.61 -7.14
CA CYS A 126 -6.89 -12.30 -6.70
C CYS A 126 -6.37 -12.02 -5.28
N ILE A 127 -5.69 -10.89 -5.07
CA ILE A 127 -4.95 -10.63 -3.83
C ILE A 127 -5.30 -9.25 -3.28
N GLY A 128 -5.61 -9.18 -1.99
CA GLY A 128 -5.92 -7.92 -1.30
C GLY A 128 -7.31 -7.87 -0.68
N ALA A 129 -7.72 -6.70 -0.22
CA ALA A 129 -9.06 -6.50 0.33
C ALA A 129 -10.10 -6.51 -0.79
N GLY A 130 -11.08 -7.41 -0.69
CA GLY A 130 -12.08 -7.66 -1.73
C GLY A 130 -11.69 -8.76 -2.72
N ALA A 131 -10.62 -9.54 -2.46
CA ALA A 131 -10.15 -10.60 -3.34
C ALA A 131 -11.21 -11.68 -3.62
N GLU A 132 -12.05 -12.02 -2.66
CA GLU A 132 -13.13 -12.99 -2.84
C GLU A 132 -14.16 -12.52 -3.87
N ARG A 133 -14.55 -11.24 -3.81
CA ARG A 133 -15.47 -10.64 -4.76
C ARG A 133 -14.88 -10.59 -6.17
N LEU A 134 -13.62 -10.18 -6.26
CA LEU A 134 -12.90 -10.14 -7.52
C LEU A 134 -12.73 -11.54 -8.12
N ALA A 135 -12.39 -12.54 -7.31
CA ALA A 135 -12.26 -13.92 -7.72
C ALA A 135 -13.60 -14.49 -8.25
N ALA A 136 -14.72 -14.20 -7.57
CA ALA A 136 -16.05 -14.60 -8.03
C ALA A 136 -16.39 -13.99 -9.40
N ALA A 137 -16.04 -12.74 -9.64
CA ALA A 137 -16.31 -12.05 -10.91
C ALA A 137 -15.40 -12.54 -12.06
N THR A 138 -14.14 -12.91 -11.77
CA THR A 138 -13.15 -13.30 -12.79
C THR A 138 -12.96 -14.80 -12.95
N GLY A 139 -13.63 -15.62 -12.13
CA GLY A 139 -13.42 -17.07 -12.10
C GLY A 139 -12.04 -17.45 -11.56
N GLY A 140 -11.37 -16.54 -10.83
CA GLY A 140 -10.10 -16.76 -10.19
C GLY A 140 -10.21 -17.36 -8.79
N HIS A 141 -9.18 -17.18 -7.99
CA HIS A 141 -9.19 -17.63 -6.60
C HIS A 141 -8.59 -16.58 -5.68
N ALA A 142 -9.22 -16.33 -4.53
CA ALA A 142 -8.75 -15.37 -3.55
C ALA A 142 -7.52 -15.90 -2.79
N ARG A 143 -6.57 -15.02 -2.55
CA ARG A 143 -5.39 -15.30 -1.72
C ARG A 143 -5.11 -14.12 -0.78
N ALA A 144 -4.70 -14.43 0.44
CA ALA A 144 -4.23 -13.40 1.34
C ALA A 144 -2.87 -12.84 0.86
N PRO A 145 -2.59 -11.54 1.08
CA PRO A 145 -1.26 -10.99 0.93
C PRO A 145 -0.25 -11.72 1.84
N ALA A 146 0.99 -11.85 1.40
CA ALA A 146 2.04 -12.51 2.18
C ALA A 146 2.42 -11.74 3.45
N TYR A 147 2.21 -10.43 3.46
CA TYR A 147 2.57 -9.54 4.58
C TYR A 147 1.45 -8.56 4.90
N PRO A 148 1.36 -8.07 6.14
CA PRO A 148 0.59 -6.87 6.47
C PRO A 148 1.06 -5.67 5.62
N VAL A 149 0.15 -4.77 5.27
CA VAL A 149 0.42 -3.65 4.34
C VAL A 149 1.62 -2.80 4.78
N ALA A 150 1.74 -2.48 6.06
CA ALA A 150 2.86 -1.67 6.58
C ALA A 150 4.20 -2.39 6.42
N GLU A 151 4.26 -3.69 6.69
CA GLU A 151 5.47 -4.50 6.52
C GLU A 151 5.84 -4.63 5.04
N ALA A 152 4.88 -4.93 4.16
CA ALA A 152 5.11 -4.99 2.72
C ALA A 152 5.64 -3.66 2.18
N THR A 153 5.04 -2.54 2.62
CA THR A 153 5.49 -1.18 2.27
C THR A 153 6.94 -0.95 2.68
N ALA A 154 7.30 -1.31 3.92
CA ALA A 154 8.67 -1.16 4.40
C ALA A 154 9.67 -2.02 3.61
N ARG A 155 9.32 -3.28 3.30
CA ARG A 155 10.16 -4.19 2.51
C ARG A 155 10.39 -3.69 1.09
N ILE A 156 9.35 -3.17 0.43
CA ILE A 156 9.45 -2.60 -0.92
C ILE A 156 10.29 -1.32 -0.89
N ALA A 157 10.05 -0.43 0.07
CA ALA A 157 10.82 0.80 0.20
C ALA A 157 12.30 0.51 0.48
N ALA A 158 12.62 -0.45 1.35
CA ALA A 158 13.98 -0.86 1.62
C ALA A 158 14.69 -1.43 0.39
N ALA A 159 14.00 -2.26 -0.40
CA ALA A 159 14.54 -2.80 -1.65
C ALA A 159 14.85 -1.68 -2.66
N ARG A 160 13.90 -0.76 -2.88
CA ARG A 160 14.09 0.39 -3.77
C ARG A 160 15.23 1.31 -3.31
N HIS A 161 15.33 1.53 -2.00
CA HIS A 161 16.43 2.31 -1.45
C HIS A 161 17.80 1.64 -1.69
N ALA A 162 17.88 0.32 -1.51
CA ALA A 162 19.10 -0.45 -1.77
C ALA A 162 19.50 -0.50 -3.25
N GLU A 163 18.53 -0.47 -4.18
CA GLU A 163 18.78 -0.36 -5.61
C GLU A 163 19.39 1.00 -6.02
N GLY A 164 19.23 2.01 -5.16
CA GLY A 164 19.72 3.36 -5.39
C GLY A 164 18.89 4.14 -6.40
N GLY A 165 19.37 5.33 -6.74
CA GLY A 165 18.71 6.22 -7.70
C GLY A 165 17.83 7.28 -7.06
N ALA A 166 17.21 8.11 -7.89
CA ALA A 166 16.31 9.17 -7.44
C ALA A 166 14.92 8.61 -7.11
N HIS A 167 14.41 8.97 -5.95
CA HIS A 167 13.04 8.64 -5.54
C HIS A 167 12.17 9.89 -5.68
N PRO A 168 11.20 9.91 -6.61
CA PRO A 168 10.28 11.03 -6.71
C PRO A 168 9.48 11.18 -5.40
N PRO A 169 9.18 12.41 -4.97
CA PRO A 169 8.39 12.63 -3.77
C PRO A 169 7.07 11.85 -3.83
N PRO A 170 6.74 11.06 -2.81
CA PRO A 170 5.49 10.29 -2.82
C PRO A 170 4.28 11.21 -2.90
N ALA A 171 3.28 10.81 -3.67
CA ALA A 171 2.01 11.48 -3.79
C ALA A 171 0.87 10.47 -3.62
N PRO A 172 -0.27 10.88 -3.02
CA PRO A 172 -1.44 10.01 -2.94
C PRO A 172 -1.96 9.64 -4.34
N VAL A 173 -2.37 8.39 -4.50
CA VAL A 173 -3.00 7.90 -5.72
C VAL A 173 -4.48 8.30 -5.73
N TYR A 174 -4.92 8.94 -6.80
CA TYR A 174 -6.31 9.35 -7.02
C TYR A 174 -6.85 8.71 -8.30
N LEU A 175 -8.13 8.29 -8.23
CA LEU A 175 -9.01 7.96 -9.34
C LEU A 175 -10.36 8.59 -9.11
#